data_b2ed3d3840fbe3c9d39112995c9cc5ed
#
_entry.id   b2ed3d3840fbe3c9d39112995c9cc5ed
#
_cell.length_a   1.000
_cell.length_b   1.000
_cell.length_c   1.000
_cell.angle_alpha   90.00
_cell.angle_beta   90.00
_cell.angle_gamma   90.00
#
_symmetry.space_group_name_H-M   'P 1'
#
loop_
_entity.id
_entity.type
_entity.pdbx_description
1 polymer ?
#
loop_
_entity_poly.entity_id
_entity_poly.type
_entity_poly.pdbx_seq_one_letter_code
_entity_poly.pdbx_strand_id
1 'polypeptide(L)'
;VFNQWKRSGDFYYYLGEDGVMVTDQLIHDDTLDAYYYVNENGVRIMNDWKSIPNDEGVQVGENTPEVLYYHFGSAGKADRSTGDALKVKTIDGKHYAFDTDGRMASGWQWVEVNGESELYYFGTELEGWAYTGWQQLEPGENLREDDYDDLEWYWFESNGRAARDKSKNINGKYYAFDANGVMRSDWYDVSTEPLAASDGIAFASSNGTLANGWVYTNPKGESDADDVWFYLVTLRDGSKLKRAVPYNYFPSEAAYDDWANDPDYPGLHLGEYGVRAK
;
A
#
# COMPACT_ATOMS: atom_id res chain seq x y z
N VAL A 1 35.84 -17.82 29.73
CA VAL A 1 35.53 -17.16 28.47
C VAL A 1 34.06 -16.76 28.53
N PHE A 2 33.74 -15.48 28.42
CA PHE A 2 32.43 -14.93 28.69
C PHE A 2 31.95 -14.14 27.48
N ASN A 3 30.65 -14.04 27.29
CA ASN A 3 30.01 -13.21 26.26
C ASN A 3 30.63 -13.41 24.86
N GLN A 4 30.75 -14.66 24.40
CA GLN A 4 31.34 -14.88 23.10
C GLN A 4 30.82 -16.14 22.40
N TRP A 5 30.90 -16.12 21.09
CA TRP A 5 30.64 -17.27 20.23
C TRP A 5 31.78 -18.28 20.25
N LYS A 6 31.41 -19.54 20.27
CA LYS A 6 32.27 -20.68 20.10
C LYS A 6 31.78 -21.58 18.98
N ARG A 7 32.70 -22.08 18.18
CA ARG A 7 32.42 -23.05 17.12
C ARG A 7 32.87 -24.44 17.57
N SER A 8 31.96 -25.42 17.36
CA SER A 8 32.26 -26.84 17.53
C SER A 8 31.70 -27.61 16.32
N GLY A 9 32.57 -28.15 15.49
CA GLY A 9 32.18 -28.70 14.19
C GLY A 9 31.57 -27.62 13.30
N ASP A 10 30.36 -27.88 12.82
CA ASP A 10 29.60 -26.94 11.98
C ASP A 10 28.63 -26.04 12.78
N PHE A 11 28.60 -26.18 14.09
CA PHE A 11 27.68 -25.47 14.97
C PHE A 11 28.35 -24.32 15.72
N TYR A 12 27.58 -23.29 16.00
CA TYR A 12 27.97 -22.13 16.81
C TYR A 12 27.14 -22.09 18.07
N TYR A 13 27.81 -21.81 19.20
CA TYR A 13 27.26 -21.73 20.55
C TYR A 13 27.63 -20.40 21.18
N TYR A 14 26.79 -19.84 22.01
CA TYR A 14 27.11 -18.63 22.76
C TYR A 14 27.32 -18.95 24.24
N LEU A 15 28.41 -18.45 24.81
CA LEU A 15 28.67 -18.52 26.23
C LEU A 15 28.29 -17.18 26.87
N GLY A 16 27.40 -17.21 27.86
CA GLY A 16 26.91 -16.05 28.59
C GLY A 16 27.95 -15.42 29.51
N GLU A 17 27.48 -14.50 30.35
CA GLU A 17 28.35 -13.76 31.32
C GLU A 17 29.04 -14.67 32.33
N ASP A 18 28.41 -15.75 32.71
CA ASP A 18 28.93 -16.77 33.61
C ASP A 18 29.81 -17.83 32.91
N GLY A 19 29.92 -17.75 31.58
CA GLY A 19 30.66 -18.74 30.77
C GLY A 19 29.87 -20.02 30.50
N VAL A 20 28.60 -20.08 30.89
CA VAL A 20 27.68 -21.18 30.59
C VAL A 20 27.11 -21.02 29.19
N MET A 21 26.80 -22.11 28.52
CA MET A 21 26.18 -22.13 27.21
C MET A 21 24.73 -21.63 27.34
N VAL A 22 24.38 -20.60 26.56
CA VAL A 22 23.01 -20.06 26.45
C VAL A 22 22.17 -20.98 25.57
N THR A 23 20.91 -21.21 25.96
CA THR A 23 19.94 -22.03 25.22
C THR A 23 18.62 -21.33 25.09
N ASP A 24 17.88 -21.58 23.99
CA ASP A 24 16.53 -21.09 23.68
C ASP A 24 16.36 -19.58 23.95
N GLN A 25 17.26 -18.77 23.38
CA GLN A 25 17.33 -17.35 23.67
C GLN A 25 17.76 -16.50 22.46
N LEU A 26 17.15 -15.33 22.34
CA LEU A 26 17.60 -14.25 21.47
C LEU A 26 18.80 -13.54 22.11
N ILE A 27 19.87 -13.35 21.35
CA ILE A 27 21.13 -12.77 21.80
C ILE A 27 21.41 -11.54 20.96
N HIS A 28 21.57 -10.39 21.60
CA HIS A 28 22.16 -9.20 20.97
C HIS A 28 23.69 -9.24 21.21
N ASP A 29 24.43 -9.27 20.11
CA ASP A 29 25.90 -9.18 20.14
C ASP A 29 26.29 -7.71 19.88
N ASP A 30 26.63 -7.00 20.94
CA ASP A 30 26.98 -5.56 20.87
C ASP A 30 28.24 -5.32 20.02
N THR A 31 29.14 -6.27 19.93
CA THR A 31 30.38 -6.13 19.15
C THR A 31 30.09 -6.18 17.65
N LEU A 32 29.15 -7.02 17.25
CA LEU A 32 28.75 -7.23 15.86
C LEU A 32 27.51 -6.41 15.49
N ASP A 33 26.91 -5.74 16.47
CA ASP A 33 25.62 -5.03 16.35
C ASP A 33 24.61 -5.90 15.57
N ALA A 34 24.30 -7.08 16.12
CA ALA A 34 23.47 -8.07 15.44
C ALA A 34 22.74 -8.97 16.44
N TYR A 35 21.53 -9.35 16.05
CA TYR A 35 20.74 -10.31 16.80
C TYR A 35 20.93 -11.72 16.23
N TYR A 36 20.99 -12.70 17.12
CA TYR A 36 21.12 -14.13 16.86
C TYR A 36 20.16 -14.90 17.75
N TYR A 37 19.78 -16.09 17.33
CA TYR A 37 19.03 -17.00 18.20
C TYR A 37 19.76 -18.32 18.36
N VAL A 38 19.82 -18.83 19.58
CA VAL A 38 20.25 -20.20 19.88
C VAL A 38 19.07 -21.03 20.31
N ASN A 39 18.94 -22.24 19.75
CA ASN A 39 17.83 -23.14 20.05
C ASN A 39 17.97 -23.78 21.44
N GLU A 40 17.05 -24.69 21.80
CA GLU A 40 17.06 -25.45 23.06
C GLU A 40 18.37 -26.25 23.31
N ASN A 41 19.08 -26.60 22.25
CA ASN A 41 20.38 -27.29 22.33
C ASN A 41 21.56 -26.30 22.33
N GLY A 42 21.31 -25.00 22.42
CA GLY A 42 22.33 -23.95 22.38
C GLY A 42 22.90 -23.69 20.98
N VAL A 43 22.40 -24.36 19.93
CA VAL A 43 22.89 -24.19 18.58
C VAL A 43 22.28 -22.94 17.92
N ARG A 44 23.14 -22.09 17.36
CA ARG A 44 22.71 -20.92 16.59
C ARG A 44 21.91 -21.32 15.36
N ILE A 45 20.71 -20.79 15.21
CA ILE A 45 19.89 -21.02 14.02
C ILE A 45 20.40 -20.18 12.84
N MET A 46 20.24 -20.69 11.62
CA MET A 46 20.66 -20.06 10.36
C MET A 46 19.71 -20.48 9.25
N ASN A 47 19.41 -19.56 8.32
CA ASN A 47 18.46 -19.76 7.22
C ASN A 47 17.09 -20.28 7.72
N ASP A 48 16.60 -19.71 8.81
CA ASP A 48 15.39 -20.20 9.47
C ASP A 48 14.64 -19.06 10.18
N TRP A 49 13.40 -19.33 10.49
CA TRP A 49 12.51 -18.47 11.23
C TRP A 49 12.44 -18.87 12.70
N LYS A 50 12.23 -17.87 13.57
CA LYS A 50 11.93 -18.09 14.98
C LYS A 50 10.81 -17.17 15.42
N SER A 51 9.86 -17.71 16.18
CA SER A 51 8.81 -16.98 16.87
C SER A 51 9.10 -16.90 18.37
N ILE A 52 8.81 -15.74 18.96
CA ILE A 52 8.97 -15.46 20.40
C ILE A 52 7.70 -14.78 20.88
N PRO A 53 7.06 -15.21 21.99
CA PRO A 53 5.92 -14.51 22.58
C PRO A 53 6.23 -13.03 22.84
N ASN A 54 5.29 -12.14 22.58
CA ASN A 54 5.43 -10.71 22.84
C ASN A 54 4.80 -10.34 24.19
N ASP A 55 5.30 -10.93 25.26
CA ASP A 55 4.77 -10.75 26.61
C ASP A 55 4.91 -9.29 27.12
N GLU A 56 5.83 -8.53 26.53
CA GLU A 56 6.08 -7.14 26.87
C GLU A 56 5.22 -6.14 26.06
N GLY A 57 4.44 -6.63 25.08
CA GLY A 57 3.60 -5.78 24.23
C GLY A 57 4.43 -4.81 23.35
N VAL A 58 5.53 -5.30 22.80
CA VAL A 58 6.42 -4.51 21.96
C VAL A 58 5.72 -4.18 20.64
N GLN A 59 5.70 -2.90 20.29
CA GLN A 59 5.18 -2.43 19.00
C GLN A 59 6.21 -2.68 17.88
N VAL A 60 5.70 -3.12 16.71
CA VAL A 60 6.49 -3.31 15.48
C VAL A 60 5.81 -2.53 14.35
N GLY A 61 6.39 -1.40 13.95
CA GLY A 61 5.75 -0.47 13.03
C GLY A 61 4.44 0.07 13.59
N GLU A 62 3.33 -0.11 12.88
CA GLU A 62 2.00 0.39 13.28
C GLU A 62 1.21 -0.58 14.19
N ASN A 63 1.74 -1.78 14.46
CA ASN A 63 1.00 -2.84 15.15
C ASN A 63 1.73 -3.34 16.40
N THR A 64 0.96 -3.93 17.34
CA THR A 64 1.48 -4.65 18.51
C THR A 64 1.10 -6.13 18.36
N PRO A 65 1.96 -6.95 17.72
CA PRO A 65 1.66 -8.36 17.49
C PRO A 65 1.70 -9.18 18.79
N GLU A 66 0.96 -10.28 18.85
CA GLU A 66 1.01 -11.22 19.98
C GLU A 66 2.31 -12.03 19.98
N VAL A 67 2.89 -12.25 18.79
CA VAL A 67 4.10 -13.04 18.61
C VAL A 67 5.09 -12.27 17.74
N LEU A 68 6.32 -12.15 18.18
CA LEU A 68 7.43 -11.57 17.44
C LEU A 68 8.08 -12.63 16.56
N TYR A 69 8.16 -12.38 15.25
CA TYR A 69 8.82 -13.26 14.29
C TYR A 69 10.15 -12.66 13.85
N TYR A 70 11.16 -13.52 13.74
CA TYR A 70 12.50 -13.19 13.27
C TYR A 70 12.90 -14.14 12.16
N HIS A 71 13.62 -13.62 11.16
CA HIS A 71 14.30 -14.45 10.16
C HIS A 71 15.81 -14.30 10.31
N PHE A 72 16.51 -15.43 10.39
CA PHE A 72 17.96 -15.47 10.50
C PHE A 72 18.56 -15.96 9.19
N GLY A 73 19.37 -15.11 8.56
CA GLY A 73 20.03 -15.42 7.30
C GLY A 73 21.14 -16.50 7.43
N SER A 74 21.90 -16.71 6.35
CA SER A 74 22.92 -17.75 6.26
C SER A 74 24.07 -17.61 7.27
N ALA A 75 24.32 -16.40 7.77
CA ALA A 75 25.29 -16.15 8.85
C ALA A 75 24.65 -16.24 10.25
N GLY A 76 23.37 -16.60 10.36
CA GLY A 76 22.60 -16.61 11.60
C GLY A 76 22.30 -15.25 12.18
N LYS A 77 22.55 -14.16 11.44
CA LYS A 77 22.14 -12.82 11.82
C LYS A 77 20.68 -12.60 11.50
N ALA A 78 19.95 -11.98 12.41
CA ALA A 78 18.58 -11.55 12.12
C ALA A 78 18.56 -10.53 10.98
N ASP A 79 17.60 -10.68 10.09
CA ASP A 79 17.28 -9.67 9.11
C ASP A 79 16.64 -8.49 9.81
N ARG A 80 17.17 -7.28 9.60
CA ARG A 80 16.71 -6.07 10.29
C ARG A 80 16.91 -4.80 9.48
N SER A 81 16.27 -3.74 9.90
CA SER A 81 16.61 -2.39 9.47
C SER A 81 17.90 -1.91 10.13
N THR A 82 18.60 -1.02 9.46
CA THR A 82 19.76 -0.30 10.02
C THR A 82 19.46 1.17 10.28
N GLY A 83 18.22 1.59 10.07
CA GLY A 83 17.71 2.94 10.34
C GLY A 83 16.39 2.86 11.11
N ASP A 84 15.82 4.00 11.47
CA ASP A 84 14.61 4.07 12.32
C ASP A 84 13.34 3.54 11.62
N ALA A 85 13.32 3.51 10.28
CA ALA A 85 12.19 3.00 9.51
C ALA A 85 12.31 1.49 9.27
N LEU A 86 11.16 0.85 9.03
CA LEU A 86 11.09 -0.54 8.59
C LEU A 86 11.87 -0.74 7.28
N LYS A 87 12.50 -1.89 7.12
CA LYS A 87 13.20 -2.27 5.90
C LYS A 87 12.60 -3.50 5.25
N VAL A 88 12.20 -3.36 3.98
CA VAL A 88 11.71 -4.49 3.19
C VAL A 88 12.87 -5.36 2.73
N LYS A 89 12.71 -6.67 2.89
CA LYS A 89 13.62 -7.71 2.42
C LYS A 89 12.86 -8.82 1.69
N THR A 90 13.46 -9.34 0.62
CA THR A 90 12.90 -10.50 -0.10
C THR A 90 13.51 -11.78 0.47
N ILE A 91 12.64 -12.68 0.91
CA ILE A 91 12.98 -14.02 1.41
C ILE A 91 12.08 -15.01 0.66
N ASP A 92 12.67 -15.97 -0.01
CA ASP A 92 11.97 -17.01 -0.78
C ASP A 92 10.90 -16.45 -1.75
N GLY A 93 11.21 -15.31 -2.39
CA GLY A 93 10.34 -14.66 -3.38
C GLY A 93 9.19 -13.83 -2.79
N LYS A 94 9.05 -13.75 -1.47
CA LYS A 94 8.10 -12.90 -0.76
C LYS A 94 8.80 -11.71 -0.11
N HIS A 95 8.09 -10.59 0.01
CA HIS A 95 8.61 -9.38 0.63
C HIS A 95 8.13 -9.29 2.08
N TYR A 96 9.07 -9.16 3.00
CA TYR A 96 8.82 -8.98 4.43
C TYR A 96 9.44 -7.66 4.89
N ALA A 97 8.93 -7.07 5.96
CA ALA A 97 9.53 -5.89 6.56
C ALA A 97 10.00 -6.19 7.99
N PHE A 98 11.15 -5.63 8.37
CA PHE A 98 11.74 -5.81 9.69
C PHE A 98 12.10 -4.46 10.30
N ASP A 99 11.96 -4.35 11.62
CA ASP A 99 12.43 -3.23 12.41
C ASP A 99 13.95 -3.30 12.70
N THR A 100 14.45 -2.39 13.52
CA THR A 100 15.86 -2.30 13.91
C THR A 100 16.33 -3.46 14.79
N ASP A 101 15.41 -4.09 15.52
CA ASP A 101 15.70 -5.24 16.39
C ASP A 101 15.50 -6.58 15.66
N GLY A 102 15.10 -6.53 14.39
CA GLY A 102 14.87 -7.71 13.55
C GLY A 102 13.48 -8.33 13.70
N ARG A 103 12.53 -7.62 14.27
CA ARG A 103 11.14 -8.06 14.41
C ARG A 103 10.39 -7.86 13.11
N MET A 104 9.68 -8.89 12.65
CA MET A 104 8.87 -8.83 11.43
C MET A 104 7.61 -8.02 11.65
N ALA A 105 7.34 -7.08 10.76
CA ALA A 105 6.10 -6.30 10.73
C ALA A 105 4.97 -7.07 10.04
N SER A 106 3.72 -6.79 10.41
CA SER A 106 2.49 -7.34 9.83
C SER A 106 1.44 -6.25 9.63
N GLY A 107 0.35 -6.56 8.93
CA GLY A 107 -0.74 -5.63 8.68
C GLY A 107 -0.34 -4.42 7.84
N TRP A 108 -1.05 -3.31 8.02
CA TRP A 108 -0.77 -2.05 7.35
C TRP A 108 0.50 -1.41 7.90
N GLN A 109 1.39 -0.99 6.99
CA GLN A 109 2.66 -0.36 7.33
C GLN A 109 3.06 0.70 6.32
N TRP A 110 3.56 1.83 6.84
CA TRP A 110 4.30 2.80 6.07
C TRP A 110 5.78 2.45 6.09
N VAL A 111 6.39 2.34 4.91
CA VAL A 111 7.81 1.99 4.78
C VAL A 111 8.52 3.02 3.92
N GLU A 112 9.64 3.54 4.42
CA GLU A 112 10.48 4.46 3.66
C GLU A 112 11.27 3.71 2.58
N VAL A 113 11.04 4.07 1.33
CA VAL A 113 11.74 3.49 0.17
C VAL A 113 12.29 4.60 -0.70
N ASN A 114 13.62 4.73 -0.75
CA ASN A 114 14.33 5.77 -1.49
C ASN A 114 13.92 7.21 -1.13
N GLY A 115 13.53 7.45 0.13
CA GLY A 115 13.10 8.76 0.63
C GLY A 115 11.63 9.09 0.36
N GLU A 116 10.85 8.12 -0.09
CA GLU A 116 9.40 8.23 -0.25
C GLU A 116 8.70 7.26 0.70
N SER A 117 7.63 7.71 1.34
CA SER A 117 6.81 6.88 2.22
C SER A 117 5.81 6.07 1.39
N GLU A 118 5.96 4.76 1.42
CA GLU A 118 5.17 3.82 0.64
C GLU A 118 4.30 2.94 1.54
N LEU A 119 3.05 2.73 1.14
CA LEU A 119 2.09 1.92 1.89
C LEU A 119 2.16 0.46 1.46
N TYR A 120 2.17 -0.44 2.45
CA TYR A 120 2.14 -1.89 2.28
C TYR A 120 1.09 -2.52 3.19
N TYR A 121 0.66 -3.72 2.82
CA TYR A 121 -0.07 -4.62 3.72
C TYR A 121 0.68 -5.96 3.80
N PHE A 122 1.24 -6.24 4.98
CA PHE A 122 2.06 -7.43 5.24
C PHE A 122 1.27 -8.62 5.79
N GLY A 123 0.02 -8.77 5.34
CA GLY A 123 -0.83 -9.88 5.76
C GLY A 123 -1.10 -9.92 7.26
N THR A 124 -1.47 -11.10 7.75
CA THR A 124 -1.63 -11.37 9.18
C THR A 124 -0.27 -11.54 9.87
N GLU A 125 -0.25 -11.56 11.21
CA GLU A 125 0.96 -11.82 11.98
C GLU A 125 1.66 -13.14 11.61
N LEU A 126 0.88 -14.16 11.23
CA LEU A 126 1.41 -15.48 10.82
C LEU A 126 1.98 -15.43 9.40
N GLU A 127 1.51 -14.54 8.57
CA GLU A 127 1.93 -14.41 7.18
C GLU A 127 3.15 -13.51 7.04
N GLY A 128 3.04 -12.26 7.48
CA GLY A 128 4.10 -11.25 7.49
C GLY A 128 4.65 -10.84 6.12
N TRP A 129 4.15 -11.40 5.02
CA TRP A 129 4.59 -11.00 3.69
C TRP A 129 3.65 -9.98 3.05
N ALA A 130 4.23 -9.09 2.25
CA ALA A 130 3.48 -8.08 1.50
C ALA A 130 2.52 -8.72 0.49
N TYR A 131 1.28 -8.29 0.52
CA TYR A 131 0.28 -8.70 -0.46
C TYR A 131 0.56 -8.06 -1.82
N THR A 132 0.06 -8.70 -2.89
CA THR A 132 0.18 -8.24 -4.28
C THR A 132 -1.14 -8.44 -5.01
N GLY A 133 -1.36 -7.67 -6.10
CA GLY A 133 -2.59 -7.74 -6.87
C GLY A 133 -3.78 -7.11 -6.16
N TRP A 134 -4.99 -7.50 -6.58
CA TRP A 134 -6.23 -7.04 -5.96
C TRP A 134 -6.45 -7.67 -4.60
N GLN A 135 -6.79 -6.83 -3.62
CA GLN A 135 -7.15 -7.24 -2.27
C GLN A 135 -8.35 -6.43 -1.80
N GLN A 136 -9.25 -7.07 -1.06
CA GLN A 136 -10.32 -6.41 -0.32
C GLN A 136 -10.00 -6.53 1.16
N LEU A 137 -9.73 -5.40 1.81
CA LEU A 137 -9.19 -5.34 3.16
C LEU A 137 -9.92 -4.28 3.98
N GLU A 138 -9.99 -4.49 5.27
CA GLU A 138 -10.38 -3.46 6.22
C GLU A 138 -9.31 -2.35 6.21
N PRO A 139 -9.69 -1.07 6.05
CA PRO A 139 -8.75 0.04 6.17
C PRO A 139 -8.10 0.06 7.55
N GLY A 140 -6.80 0.30 7.59
CA GLY A 140 -6.10 0.51 8.87
C GLY A 140 -6.69 1.70 9.65
N GLU A 141 -6.59 1.69 10.97
CA GLU A 141 -7.14 2.79 11.80
C GLU A 141 -6.65 4.17 11.36
N ASN A 142 -5.37 4.28 10.98
CA ASN A 142 -4.75 5.52 10.52
C ASN A 142 -5.02 5.84 9.02
N LEU A 143 -5.72 4.96 8.31
CA LEU A 143 -6.06 5.11 6.89
C LEU A 143 -7.56 5.32 6.69
N ARG A 144 -8.38 5.15 7.73
CA ARG A 144 -9.84 5.17 7.62
C ARG A 144 -10.34 6.60 7.47
N GLU A 145 -11.19 6.81 6.49
CA GLU A 145 -11.99 8.02 6.29
C GLU A 145 -13.46 7.74 6.61
N ASP A 146 -14.24 8.80 6.86
CA ASP A 146 -15.65 8.68 7.29
C ASP A 146 -16.56 8.04 6.23
N ASP A 147 -16.18 8.11 4.95
CA ASP A 147 -16.92 7.61 3.80
C ASP A 147 -16.47 6.22 3.33
N TYR A 148 -15.52 5.59 4.04
CA TYR A 148 -15.07 4.24 3.69
C TYR A 148 -16.00 3.17 4.24
N ASP A 149 -16.19 2.11 3.44
CA ASP A 149 -16.86 0.89 3.86
C ASP A 149 -15.98 0.09 4.85
N ASP A 150 -16.57 -0.95 5.47
CA ASP A 150 -15.81 -1.87 6.34
C ASP A 150 -14.69 -2.59 5.59
N LEU A 151 -14.89 -2.88 4.30
CA LEU A 151 -13.93 -3.52 3.43
C LEU A 151 -13.79 -2.71 2.15
N GLU A 152 -12.57 -2.26 1.88
CA GLU A 152 -12.21 -1.48 0.71
C GLU A 152 -11.32 -2.25 -0.26
N TRP A 153 -11.35 -1.89 -1.54
CA TRP A 153 -10.51 -2.48 -2.57
C TRP A 153 -9.20 -1.74 -2.74
N TYR A 154 -8.11 -2.52 -2.75
CA TYR A 154 -6.73 -2.06 -2.95
C TYR A 154 -6.07 -2.81 -4.09
N TRP A 155 -5.12 -2.15 -4.73
CA TRP A 155 -4.20 -2.81 -5.66
C TRP A 155 -2.77 -2.67 -5.16
N PHE A 156 -2.10 -3.80 -4.97
CA PHE A 156 -0.68 -3.84 -4.65
C PHE A 156 0.15 -4.25 -5.87
N GLU A 157 1.21 -3.49 -6.12
CA GLU A 157 2.20 -3.77 -7.16
C GLU A 157 2.91 -5.10 -6.88
N SER A 158 3.66 -5.61 -7.87
CA SER A 158 4.44 -6.85 -7.70
C SER A 158 5.53 -6.75 -6.61
N ASN A 159 5.94 -5.53 -6.25
CA ASN A 159 6.86 -5.27 -5.14
C ASN A 159 6.16 -5.05 -3.79
N GLY A 160 4.84 -5.24 -3.71
CA GLY A 160 4.03 -5.12 -2.52
C GLY A 160 3.52 -3.70 -2.19
N ARG A 161 3.90 -2.66 -2.96
CA ARG A 161 3.45 -1.29 -2.69
C ARG A 161 2.01 -1.10 -3.12
N ALA A 162 1.21 -0.43 -2.31
CA ALA A 162 -0.13 -0.02 -2.69
C ALA A 162 -0.10 1.03 -3.81
N ALA A 163 -0.98 0.88 -4.79
CA ALA A 163 -1.26 1.96 -5.73
C ALA A 163 -2.04 3.04 -4.98
N ARG A 164 -1.55 4.29 -4.97
CA ARG A 164 -2.19 5.42 -4.29
C ARG A 164 -1.95 6.73 -5.03
N ASP A 165 -2.83 7.71 -4.84
CA ASP A 165 -2.78 9.03 -5.51
C ASP A 165 -2.56 8.94 -7.03
N LYS A 166 -3.12 7.94 -7.66
CA LYS A 166 -2.93 7.73 -9.10
C LYS A 166 -4.02 6.93 -9.77
N SER A 167 -4.10 7.11 -11.08
CA SER A 167 -4.79 6.17 -11.95
C SER A 167 -3.82 5.13 -12.49
N LYS A 168 -4.31 3.91 -12.63
CA LYS A 168 -3.52 2.77 -13.08
C LYS A 168 -4.26 1.92 -14.10
N ASN A 169 -3.56 1.51 -15.15
CA ASN A 169 -4.05 0.48 -16.06
C ASN A 169 -3.77 -0.91 -15.47
N ILE A 170 -4.81 -1.67 -15.23
CA ILE A 170 -4.74 -3.05 -14.73
C ILE A 170 -5.54 -3.92 -15.72
N ASN A 171 -4.85 -4.80 -16.42
CA ASN A 171 -5.44 -5.70 -17.42
C ASN A 171 -6.31 -4.97 -18.46
N GLY A 172 -5.87 -3.81 -18.94
CA GLY A 172 -6.57 -3.05 -19.98
C GLY A 172 -7.71 -2.15 -19.48
N LYS A 173 -8.02 -2.17 -18.19
CA LYS A 173 -8.98 -1.27 -17.54
C LYS A 173 -8.24 -0.26 -16.65
N TYR A 174 -8.79 0.96 -16.57
CA TYR A 174 -8.24 1.99 -15.70
C TYR A 174 -9.00 2.05 -14.39
N TYR A 175 -8.26 2.21 -13.30
CA TYR A 175 -8.75 2.39 -11.95
C TYR A 175 -8.05 3.60 -11.32
N ALA A 176 -8.69 4.26 -10.38
CA ALA A 176 -8.06 5.31 -9.60
C ALA A 176 -8.03 4.92 -8.12
N PHE A 177 -6.99 5.35 -7.45
CA PHE A 177 -6.76 5.11 -6.02
C PHE A 177 -6.51 6.44 -5.33
N ASP A 178 -7.08 6.61 -4.15
CA ASP A 178 -6.85 7.80 -3.34
C ASP A 178 -5.50 7.80 -2.61
N ALA A 179 -5.29 8.77 -1.72
CA ALA A 179 -4.05 8.93 -0.95
C ALA A 179 -3.80 7.75 0.02
N ASN A 180 -4.88 7.10 0.48
CA ASN A 180 -4.82 5.94 1.37
C ASN A 180 -4.79 4.60 0.61
N GLY A 181 -4.82 4.66 -0.73
CA GLY A 181 -4.76 3.48 -1.60
C GLY A 181 -6.11 2.82 -1.86
N VAL A 182 -7.21 3.39 -1.37
CA VAL A 182 -8.56 2.88 -1.63
C VAL A 182 -8.97 3.12 -3.07
N MET A 183 -9.50 2.11 -3.72
CA MET A 183 -10.02 2.19 -5.08
C MET A 183 -11.24 3.10 -5.12
N ARG A 184 -11.19 4.12 -5.97
CA ARG A 184 -12.33 5.02 -6.18
C ARG A 184 -13.49 4.31 -6.86
N SER A 185 -14.69 4.56 -6.35
CA SER A 185 -15.98 4.29 -6.96
C SER A 185 -16.79 5.58 -7.00
N ASP A 186 -17.81 5.66 -7.87
CA ASP A 186 -18.65 6.84 -8.01
C ASP A 186 -17.88 8.10 -8.50
N TRP A 187 -18.42 9.29 -8.25
CA TRP A 187 -17.83 10.56 -8.61
C TRP A 187 -16.70 10.96 -7.65
N TYR A 188 -15.58 11.45 -8.18
CA TYR A 188 -14.50 11.99 -7.37
C TYR A 188 -13.79 13.15 -8.04
N ASP A 189 -13.21 14.05 -7.22
CA ASP A 189 -12.40 15.16 -7.70
C ASP A 189 -11.03 14.67 -8.12
N VAL A 190 -10.60 15.10 -9.30
CA VAL A 190 -9.25 14.85 -9.78
C VAL A 190 -8.44 16.11 -9.54
N SER A 191 -7.77 16.19 -8.41
CA SER A 191 -6.72 17.20 -8.21
C SER A 191 -5.48 16.72 -8.94
N THR A 192 -5.06 17.39 -9.99
CA THR A 192 -3.87 17.00 -10.74
C THR A 192 -2.93 18.16 -10.86
N GLU A 193 -1.82 18.08 -10.16
CA GLU A 193 -0.60 18.71 -10.60
C GLU A 193 -0.02 17.86 -11.75
N PRO A 194 0.28 18.39 -12.93
CA PRO A 194 0.38 19.81 -13.31
C PRO A 194 -0.82 20.39 -14.09
N LEU A 195 -2.01 19.84 -14.01
CA LEU A 195 -3.18 20.29 -14.75
C LEU A 195 -3.96 21.37 -13.99
N ALA A 196 -3.28 22.37 -13.51
CA ALA A 196 -3.80 23.51 -12.75
C ALA A 196 -4.86 24.37 -13.49
N ALA A 197 -5.35 23.96 -14.64
CA ALA A 197 -6.29 24.74 -15.44
C ALA A 197 -7.73 24.19 -15.46
N SER A 198 -8.00 23.03 -14.86
CA SER A 198 -9.37 22.54 -14.75
C SER A 198 -9.53 21.63 -13.53
N ASP A 199 -10.28 22.07 -12.55
CA ASP A 199 -10.88 21.23 -11.56
C ASP A 199 -11.68 20.15 -12.28
N GLY A 200 -11.10 18.97 -12.45
CA GLY A 200 -11.72 17.87 -13.19
C GLY A 200 -12.48 16.97 -12.25
N ILE A 201 -13.58 16.41 -12.74
CA ILE A 201 -14.34 15.38 -12.06
C ILE A 201 -14.20 14.10 -12.86
N ALA A 202 -14.01 12.98 -12.20
CA ALA A 202 -14.02 11.67 -12.82
C ALA A 202 -15.10 10.80 -12.20
N PHE A 203 -15.51 9.77 -12.93
CA PHE A 203 -16.46 8.77 -12.47
C PHE A 203 -15.87 7.37 -12.62
N ALA A 204 -15.91 6.62 -11.54
CA ALA A 204 -15.64 5.20 -11.54
C ALA A 204 -16.95 4.45 -11.30
N SER A 205 -17.20 3.41 -12.10
CA SER A 205 -18.36 2.55 -11.88
C SER A 205 -18.23 1.80 -10.55
N SER A 206 -19.31 1.18 -10.07
CA SER A 206 -19.33 0.42 -8.80
C SER A 206 -18.27 -0.70 -8.72
N ASN A 207 -17.73 -1.14 -9.84
CA ASN A 207 -16.59 -2.08 -9.88
C ASN A 207 -15.22 -1.38 -9.96
N GLY A 208 -15.15 -0.06 -9.72
CA GLY A 208 -13.96 0.76 -9.73
C GLY A 208 -13.41 1.11 -11.11
N THR A 209 -13.98 0.59 -12.20
CA THR A 209 -13.46 0.90 -13.54
C THR A 209 -13.77 2.34 -13.91
N LEU A 210 -12.75 3.12 -14.27
CA LEU A 210 -12.92 4.48 -14.74
C LEU A 210 -13.75 4.51 -16.02
N ALA A 211 -14.83 5.24 -15.97
CA ALA A 211 -15.74 5.36 -17.08
C ALA A 211 -15.17 6.21 -18.21
N ASN A 212 -15.57 5.91 -19.43
CA ASN A 212 -15.23 6.64 -20.65
C ASN A 212 -16.39 6.53 -21.63
N GLY A 213 -16.79 7.65 -22.21
CA GLY A 213 -17.99 7.70 -23.04
C GLY A 213 -19.25 7.95 -22.21
N TRP A 214 -20.38 7.42 -22.65
CA TRP A 214 -21.65 7.64 -21.99
C TRP A 214 -21.81 6.87 -20.69
N VAL A 215 -22.22 7.57 -19.62
CA VAL A 215 -22.55 7.00 -18.31
C VAL A 215 -23.93 7.52 -17.90
N TYR A 216 -24.76 6.66 -17.37
CA TYR A 216 -26.09 6.98 -16.83
C TYR A 216 -26.04 6.83 -15.31
N THR A 217 -26.09 7.94 -14.61
CA THR A 217 -25.96 7.99 -13.14
C THR A 217 -26.48 9.33 -12.61
N ASN A 218 -26.65 9.46 -11.30
CA ASN A 218 -27.01 10.71 -10.66
C ASN A 218 -25.84 11.72 -10.69
N PRO A 219 -26.12 13.03 -10.62
CA PRO A 219 -25.10 14.07 -10.52
C PRO A 219 -24.27 13.96 -9.25
N LYS A 220 -23.00 14.38 -9.32
CA LYS A 220 -22.10 14.41 -8.16
C LYS A 220 -22.70 15.19 -6.99
N GLY A 221 -22.76 14.58 -5.81
CA GLY A 221 -23.29 15.16 -4.59
C GLY A 221 -24.82 15.24 -4.51
N GLU A 222 -25.52 14.64 -5.48
CA GLU A 222 -26.98 14.64 -5.56
C GLU A 222 -27.53 13.20 -5.61
N SER A 223 -27.21 12.41 -4.59
CA SER A 223 -27.57 10.97 -4.52
C SER A 223 -29.08 10.71 -4.66
N ASP A 224 -29.92 11.70 -4.32
CA ASP A 224 -31.39 11.59 -4.42
C ASP A 224 -31.95 12.15 -5.74
N ALA A 225 -31.08 12.66 -6.62
CA ALA A 225 -31.49 13.14 -7.93
C ALA A 225 -31.73 11.99 -8.92
N ASP A 226 -32.56 12.25 -9.93
CA ASP A 226 -32.75 11.29 -11.03
C ASP A 226 -31.43 11.10 -11.79
N ASP A 227 -31.17 9.86 -12.21
CA ASP A 227 -30.07 9.55 -13.11
C ASP A 227 -30.18 10.30 -14.44
N VAL A 228 -29.05 10.81 -14.91
CA VAL A 228 -28.92 11.48 -16.20
C VAL A 228 -27.71 10.95 -16.97
N TRP A 229 -27.66 11.23 -18.27
CA TRP A 229 -26.53 10.82 -19.09
C TRP A 229 -25.40 11.83 -19.06
N PHE A 230 -24.21 11.39 -18.72
CA PHE A 230 -22.97 12.15 -18.83
C PHE A 230 -22.07 11.56 -19.90
N TYR A 231 -21.29 12.39 -20.57
CA TYR A 231 -20.25 11.94 -21.48
C TYR A 231 -18.86 12.23 -20.90
N LEU A 232 -18.08 11.16 -20.73
CA LEU A 232 -16.78 11.18 -20.09
C LEU A 232 -15.68 11.08 -21.14
N VAL A 233 -14.69 11.99 -21.08
CA VAL A 233 -13.58 12.03 -22.04
C VAL A 233 -12.26 11.66 -21.42
N THR A 234 -11.38 11.06 -22.23
CA THR A 234 -9.97 10.86 -21.84
C THR A 234 -9.18 12.10 -22.23
N LEU A 235 -8.41 12.66 -21.32
CA LEU A 235 -7.53 13.78 -21.62
C LEU A 235 -6.42 13.37 -22.60
N ARG A 236 -6.06 14.32 -23.51
CA ARG A 236 -5.04 14.11 -24.54
C ARG A 236 -3.61 14.48 -24.11
N ASP A 237 -3.41 15.04 -22.95
CA ASP A 237 -2.12 15.50 -22.44
C ASP A 237 -1.13 14.38 -22.08
N GLY A 238 -1.46 13.14 -22.45
CA GLY A 238 -0.69 11.95 -22.09
C GLY A 238 -1.01 11.44 -20.68
N SER A 239 -1.81 12.18 -19.89
CA SER A 239 -2.34 11.67 -18.63
C SER A 239 -3.28 10.52 -18.95
N LYS A 240 -3.11 9.41 -18.26
CA LYS A 240 -3.97 8.23 -18.37
C LYS A 240 -5.29 8.39 -17.59
N LEU A 241 -5.60 9.62 -17.19
CA LEU A 241 -6.80 9.96 -16.45
C LEU A 241 -7.95 10.14 -17.44
N LYS A 242 -9.00 9.39 -17.23
CA LYS A 242 -10.29 9.61 -17.86
C LYS A 242 -11.05 10.59 -16.98
N ARG A 243 -11.53 11.69 -17.54
CA ARG A 243 -12.30 12.72 -16.82
C ARG A 243 -13.69 12.83 -17.38
N ALA A 244 -14.65 13.00 -16.49
CA ALA A 244 -15.96 13.47 -16.84
C ALA A 244 -15.98 14.99 -16.87
N VAL A 245 -16.54 15.57 -17.89
CA VAL A 245 -16.82 17.03 -17.93
C VAL A 245 -18.27 17.21 -18.37
N PRO A 246 -19.26 16.92 -17.51
CA PRO A 246 -20.65 17.16 -17.85
C PRO A 246 -20.95 18.66 -17.83
N TYR A 247 -21.83 19.09 -18.70
CA TYR A 247 -22.22 20.50 -18.86
C TYR A 247 -22.66 21.17 -17.54
N ASN A 248 -23.43 20.48 -16.74
CA ASN A 248 -23.97 21.02 -15.48
C ASN A 248 -22.91 21.26 -14.39
N TYR A 249 -21.66 20.80 -14.59
CA TYR A 249 -20.52 21.12 -13.71
C TYR A 249 -19.67 22.29 -14.22
N PHE A 250 -19.93 22.82 -15.39
CA PHE A 250 -19.25 24.04 -15.83
C PHE A 250 -19.79 25.26 -15.05
N PRO A 251 -18.91 26.19 -14.70
CA PRO A 251 -19.32 27.38 -13.93
C PRO A 251 -20.24 28.33 -14.69
N SER A 252 -20.32 28.19 -16.02
CA SER A 252 -21.17 28.97 -16.90
C SER A 252 -21.34 28.29 -18.26
N GLU A 253 -22.39 28.69 -19.00
CA GLU A 253 -22.61 28.31 -20.39
C GLU A 253 -21.39 28.65 -21.28
N ALA A 254 -20.80 29.84 -21.08
CA ALA A 254 -19.61 30.26 -21.81
C ALA A 254 -18.41 29.31 -21.58
N ALA A 255 -18.19 28.81 -20.35
CA ALA A 255 -17.14 27.88 -20.06
C ALA A 255 -17.37 26.53 -20.72
N TYR A 256 -18.62 26.09 -20.83
CA TYR A 256 -19.00 24.89 -21.59
C TYR A 256 -18.75 25.06 -23.09
N ASP A 257 -19.17 26.20 -23.65
CA ASP A 257 -19.03 26.53 -25.07
C ASP A 257 -17.55 26.62 -25.46
N ASP A 258 -16.72 27.23 -24.61
CA ASP A 258 -15.25 27.27 -24.80
C ASP A 258 -14.67 25.87 -24.86
N TRP A 259 -15.04 24.99 -23.95
CA TRP A 259 -14.60 23.61 -23.94
C TRP A 259 -15.13 22.80 -25.14
N ALA A 260 -16.43 22.94 -25.47
CA ALA A 260 -17.07 22.20 -26.56
C ALA A 260 -16.53 22.59 -27.93
N ASN A 261 -16.01 23.81 -28.05
CA ASN A 261 -15.39 24.33 -29.27
C ASN A 261 -13.86 24.22 -29.29
N ASP A 262 -13.25 23.65 -28.24
CA ASP A 262 -11.81 23.43 -28.19
C ASP A 262 -11.37 22.49 -29.31
N PRO A 263 -10.42 22.89 -30.17
CA PRO A 263 -9.91 22.05 -31.27
C PRO A 263 -9.26 20.74 -30.80
N ASP A 264 -8.86 20.67 -29.53
CA ASP A 264 -8.32 19.43 -28.93
C ASP A 264 -9.42 18.41 -28.58
N TYR A 265 -10.71 18.82 -28.61
CA TYR A 265 -11.87 17.95 -28.38
C TYR A 265 -12.88 17.98 -29.56
N PRO A 266 -12.45 17.74 -30.80
CA PRO A 266 -13.32 17.87 -31.96
C PRO A 266 -14.43 16.81 -31.96
N GLY A 267 -15.67 17.26 -32.12
CA GLY A 267 -16.81 16.41 -32.47
C GLY A 267 -17.70 15.95 -31.32
N LEU A 268 -17.55 16.52 -30.13
CA LEU A 268 -18.49 16.30 -29.03
C LEU A 268 -19.65 17.30 -29.10
N HIS A 269 -20.62 17.04 -29.96
CA HIS A 269 -21.92 17.71 -29.90
C HIS A 269 -22.77 17.03 -28.82
N LEU A 270 -22.64 17.49 -27.60
CA LEU A 270 -23.53 17.12 -26.53
C LEU A 270 -24.78 18.00 -26.65
N GLY A 271 -25.96 17.43 -26.39
CA GLY A 271 -27.19 18.20 -26.28
C GLY A 271 -27.12 19.20 -25.14
N GLU A 272 -28.19 19.96 -24.96
CA GLU A 272 -28.34 20.94 -23.90
C GLU A 272 -27.90 20.31 -22.57
N TYR A 273 -26.90 20.93 -21.89
CA TYR A 273 -26.33 20.50 -20.60
C TYR A 273 -25.36 19.29 -20.60
N GLY A 274 -24.78 18.89 -21.74
CA GLY A 274 -23.91 17.72 -21.79
C GLY A 274 -24.65 16.40 -21.60
N VAL A 275 -25.94 16.43 -21.48
CA VAL A 275 -26.86 15.31 -21.37
C VAL A 275 -27.20 14.81 -22.78
N ARG A 276 -27.30 13.50 -22.97
CA ARG A 276 -27.74 12.93 -24.24
C ARG A 276 -29.10 13.53 -24.61
N ALA A 277 -29.16 14.24 -25.73
CA ALA A 277 -30.45 14.61 -26.31
C ALA A 277 -31.25 13.32 -26.58
N LYS A 278 -32.49 13.28 -26.11
CA LYS A 278 -33.40 12.17 -26.32
C LYS A 278 -33.73 12.00 -27.80
#